data_35ea059fa8d9adf9e0209aae6bc7577d
#
_entry.id   35ea059fa8d9adf9e0209aae6bc7577d
#
_cell.length_a   1.000
_cell.length_b   1.000
_cell.length_c   1.000
_cell.angle_alpha   90.00
_cell.angle_beta   90.00
_cell.angle_gamma   90.00
#
_symmetry.space_group_name_H-M   'P 1'
#
loop_
_entity.id
_entity.type
_entity.pdbx_description
1 polymer ?
#
loop_
_entity_poly.entity_id
_entity_poly.type
_entity_poly.pdbx_seq_one_letter_code
_entity_poly.pdbx_strand_id
1 'polypeptide(L)'
;MKTWKTNLEETKQRYINWWNHKGIILSMWEHFQEGVKPHADIAPPAPARDLSQKWFDPQWRAEYLDWYVAHSSLMADMLPVANTQLGPGSLAAILGGVFEGGEDTIWIHPDPNFNDEIVFNPEHPNWLLHKELLKACKAKANGNYFVGMPDLMEGLDVLAALKGTDMVLLDTVMQSEVLEQQMQQINDIYFKVFDELYDIIREGDEMAFCYFSSWAPGKMSKLQSDISTMISQDDYRRFVQPFIREQCQKIDYTLYHLDGVGAMHHLPALLEIEELNAIQWTPGVGEPQGGSPKWYDLYK
;
A
#
# COMPACT_ATOMS: atom_id res chain seq x y z
N MET A 1 -19.96 15.65 6.58
CA MET A 1 -19.22 15.31 5.35
C MET A 1 -20.23 15.06 4.24
N LYS A 2 -20.13 15.72 3.11
CA LYS A 2 -20.88 15.35 1.91
C LYS A 2 -20.11 14.20 1.28
N THR A 3 -20.66 13.04 1.19
CA THR A 3 -19.98 11.89 0.60
C THR A 3 -20.81 11.30 -0.52
N TRP A 4 -20.14 10.76 -1.52
CA TRP A 4 -20.80 10.05 -2.59
C TRP A 4 -21.31 8.68 -2.19
N LYS A 5 -20.86 8.14 -1.04
CA LYS A 5 -21.39 6.90 -0.48
C LYS A 5 -22.53 7.18 0.50
N THR A 6 -23.74 6.82 0.10
CA THR A 6 -24.96 7.13 0.84
C THR A 6 -25.08 6.40 2.20
N ASN A 7 -24.48 5.20 2.31
CA ASN A 7 -24.45 4.42 3.54
C ASN A 7 -23.06 4.37 4.20
N LEU A 8 -22.31 5.49 4.13
CA LEU A 8 -20.93 5.55 4.61
C LEU A 8 -20.80 5.14 6.09
N GLU A 9 -21.63 5.69 6.96
CA GLU A 9 -21.54 5.41 8.40
C GLU A 9 -21.84 3.94 8.74
N GLU A 10 -22.79 3.34 8.03
CA GLU A 10 -23.08 1.91 8.15
C GLU A 10 -21.88 1.06 7.66
N THR A 11 -21.27 1.46 6.55
CA THR A 11 -20.07 0.79 6.03
C THR A 11 -18.89 0.91 7.00
N LYS A 12 -18.63 2.10 7.55
CA LYS A 12 -17.61 2.30 8.60
C LYS A 12 -17.86 1.42 9.82
N GLN A 13 -19.11 1.30 10.26
CA GLN A 13 -19.44 0.43 11.38
C GLN A 13 -19.17 -1.05 11.07
N ARG A 14 -19.39 -1.48 9.81
CA ARG A 14 -19.00 -2.85 9.39
C ARG A 14 -17.50 -3.04 9.39
N TYR A 15 -16.70 -2.05 8.94
CA TYR A 15 -15.24 -2.09 9.06
C TYR A 15 -14.77 -2.17 10.51
N ILE A 16 -15.34 -1.37 11.42
CA ILE A 16 -15.03 -1.43 12.84
C ILE A 16 -15.33 -2.82 13.41
N ASN A 17 -16.48 -3.41 13.05
CA ASN A 17 -16.82 -4.76 13.48
C ASN A 17 -15.83 -5.78 12.92
N TRP A 18 -15.43 -5.66 11.64
CA TRP A 18 -14.48 -6.54 10.99
C TRP A 18 -13.09 -6.46 11.64
N TRP A 19 -12.58 -5.25 11.92
CA TRP A 19 -11.34 -5.08 12.67
C TRP A 19 -11.39 -5.71 14.06
N ASN A 20 -12.59 -5.86 14.65
CA ASN A 20 -12.84 -6.58 15.89
C ASN A 20 -13.19 -8.07 15.65
N HIS A 21 -12.84 -8.62 14.50
CA HIS A 21 -13.06 -10.02 14.10
C HIS A 21 -14.56 -10.42 14.13
N LYS A 22 -15.45 -9.50 13.73
CA LYS A 22 -16.91 -9.71 13.69
C LYS A 22 -17.47 -9.34 12.32
N GLY A 23 -18.21 -10.28 11.72
CA GLY A 23 -18.84 -10.07 10.44
C GLY A 23 -17.86 -10.18 9.26
N ILE A 24 -18.28 -9.65 8.13
CA ILE A 24 -17.53 -9.66 6.87
C ILE A 24 -17.60 -8.29 6.20
N ILE A 25 -16.59 -7.97 5.40
CA ILE A 25 -16.58 -6.85 4.47
C ILE A 25 -16.69 -7.40 3.04
N LEU A 26 -17.60 -6.84 2.26
CA LEU A 26 -17.74 -7.15 0.84
C LEU A 26 -17.31 -5.93 0.02
N SER A 27 -16.10 -5.97 -0.49
CA SER A 27 -15.51 -4.93 -1.34
C SER A 27 -14.93 -5.52 -2.62
N MET A 28 -14.56 -4.66 -3.55
CA MET A 28 -13.95 -5.03 -4.83
C MET A 28 -12.69 -4.19 -5.04
N TRP A 29 -11.76 -4.70 -5.85
CA TRP A 29 -10.54 -3.97 -6.22
C TRP A 29 -10.85 -2.77 -7.09
N GLU A 30 -11.67 -2.99 -8.07
CA GLU A 30 -12.02 -2.03 -9.11
C GLU A 30 -13.50 -1.70 -9.01
N HIS A 31 -13.80 -0.44 -8.99
CA HIS A 31 -15.15 0.05 -8.81
C HIS A 31 -15.58 1.08 -9.87
N PHE A 32 -14.65 1.54 -10.74
CA PHE A 32 -15.03 2.31 -11.92
C PHE A 32 -15.94 1.49 -12.83
N GLN A 33 -17.00 2.11 -13.32
CA GLN A 33 -17.95 1.45 -14.21
C GLN A 33 -18.44 2.41 -15.28
N GLU A 34 -18.14 2.11 -16.54
CA GLU A 34 -18.60 2.89 -17.67
C GLU A 34 -20.14 2.86 -17.75
N GLY A 35 -20.74 4.02 -18.04
CA GLY A 35 -22.19 4.16 -18.19
C GLY A 35 -22.99 4.23 -16.87
N VAL A 36 -22.34 4.17 -15.72
CA VAL A 36 -22.99 4.43 -14.43
C VAL A 36 -23.30 5.92 -14.30
N LYS A 37 -24.43 6.25 -13.69
CA LYS A 37 -24.74 7.65 -13.36
C LYS A 37 -23.70 8.15 -12.36
N PRO A 38 -22.92 9.19 -12.69
CA PRO A 38 -21.86 9.66 -11.82
C PRO A 38 -22.41 10.29 -10.53
N HIS A 39 -21.62 10.26 -9.48
CA HIS A 39 -21.92 10.93 -8.20
C HIS A 39 -21.83 12.45 -8.31
N ALA A 40 -21.05 12.96 -9.25
CA ALA A 40 -20.91 14.36 -9.59
C ALA A 40 -20.66 14.51 -11.09
N ASP A 41 -21.09 15.62 -11.68
CA ASP A 41 -20.85 15.96 -13.08
C ASP A 41 -19.41 16.49 -13.26
N ILE A 42 -18.46 15.56 -13.29
CA ILE A 42 -17.03 15.83 -13.46
C ILE A 42 -16.60 15.24 -14.80
N ALA A 43 -16.10 16.09 -15.68
CA ALA A 43 -15.54 15.65 -16.95
C ALA A 43 -14.18 14.97 -16.75
N PRO A 44 -13.82 13.96 -17.57
CA PRO A 44 -12.48 13.42 -17.55
C PRO A 44 -11.46 14.51 -17.94
N PRO A 45 -10.24 14.47 -17.39
CA PRO A 45 -9.17 15.35 -17.87
C PRO A 45 -8.84 15.03 -19.34
N ALA A 46 -8.17 15.95 -20.01
CA ALA A 46 -7.59 15.61 -21.32
C ALA A 46 -6.66 14.41 -21.20
N PRO A 47 -6.58 13.55 -22.23
CA PRO A 47 -5.64 12.42 -22.22
C PRO A 47 -4.22 12.89 -21.87
N ALA A 48 -3.52 12.10 -21.05
CA ALA A 48 -2.13 12.40 -20.73
C ALA A 48 -1.28 12.42 -22.01
N ARG A 49 -0.37 13.37 -22.10
CA ARG A 49 0.53 13.52 -23.26
C ARG A 49 1.50 12.36 -23.39
N ASP A 50 1.92 11.84 -22.25
CA ASP A 50 2.93 10.80 -22.12
C ASP A 50 2.82 10.10 -20.74
N LEU A 51 3.59 9.05 -20.53
CA LEU A 51 3.63 8.32 -19.27
C LEU A 51 4.13 9.17 -18.09
N SER A 52 4.98 10.15 -18.35
CA SER A 52 5.45 11.06 -17.31
C SER A 52 4.31 11.91 -16.76
N GLN A 53 3.47 12.49 -17.62
CA GLN A 53 2.29 13.21 -17.17
C GLN A 53 1.28 12.26 -16.50
N LYS A 54 1.05 11.09 -17.08
CA LYS A 54 0.13 10.10 -16.55
C LYS A 54 0.44 9.73 -15.10
N TRP A 55 1.72 9.58 -14.77
CA TRP A 55 2.13 9.07 -13.47
C TRP A 55 2.67 10.14 -12.51
N PHE A 56 3.38 11.14 -13.03
CA PHE A 56 4.17 12.06 -12.21
C PHE A 56 3.70 13.51 -12.23
N ASP A 57 2.55 13.81 -12.87
CA ASP A 57 1.90 15.12 -12.77
C ASP A 57 0.81 15.08 -11.68
N PRO A 58 1.03 15.67 -10.50
CA PRO A 58 0.08 15.63 -9.40
C PRO A 58 -1.29 16.25 -9.74
N GLN A 59 -1.32 17.28 -10.57
CA GLN A 59 -2.57 17.95 -10.92
C GLN A 59 -3.39 17.10 -11.88
N TRP A 60 -2.75 16.58 -12.93
CA TRP A 60 -3.42 15.69 -13.88
C TRP A 60 -3.94 14.43 -13.18
N ARG A 61 -3.12 13.83 -12.30
CA ARG A 61 -3.55 12.63 -11.53
C ARG A 61 -4.70 12.93 -10.59
N ALA A 62 -4.67 14.06 -9.89
CA ALA A 62 -5.76 14.45 -9.02
C ALA A 62 -7.08 14.67 -9.79
N GLU A 63 -7.02 15.26 -10.98
CA GLU A 63 -8.18 15.43 -11.87
C GLU A 63 -8.71 14.08 -12.38
N TYR A 64 -7.82 13.20 -12.80
CA TYR A 64 -8.17 11.86 -13.24
C TYR A 64 -8.83 11.03 -12.11
N LEU A 65 -8.24 11.05 -10.91
CA LEU A 65 -8.77 10.31 -9.76
C LEU A 65 -10.11 10.87 -9.27
N ASP A 66 -10.30 12.20 -9.31
CA ASP A 66 -11.57 12.84 -8.98
C ASP A 66 -12.69 12.37 -9.96
N TRP A 67 -12.40 12.42 -11.26
CA TRP A 67 -13.30 11.86 -12.28
C TRP A 67 -13.56 10.38 -12.10
N TYR A 68 -12.50 9.58 -11.86
CA TYR A 68 -12.59 8.14 -11.71
C TYR A 68 -13.50 7.76 -10.52
N VAL A 69 -13.28 8.35 -9.35
CA VAL A 69 -14.09 8.06 -8.17
C VAL A 69 -15.52 8.55 -8.35
N ALA A 70 -15.73 9.71 -9.00
CA ALA A 70 -17.07 10.20 -9.32
C ALA A 70 -17.88 9.25 -10.19
N HIS A 71 -17.24 8.46 -11.04
CA HIS A 71 -17.86 7.48 -11.95
C HIS A 71 -17.77 6.03 -11.43
N SER A 72 -17.37 5.84 -10.17
CA SER A 72 -17.25 4.52 -9.56
C SER A 72 -18.58 4.01 -9.02
N SER A 73 -18.75 2.69 -9.09
CA SER A 73 -19.86 1.98 -8.44
C SER A 73 -19.50 1.65 -6.99
N LEU A 74 -20.21 2.21 -6.03
CA LEU A 74 -19.92 2.09 -4.59
C LEU A 74 -20.88 1.11 -3.90
N MET A 75 -21.05 -0.08 -4.45
CA MET A 75 -21.93 -1.12 -3.92
C MET A 75 -21.35 -1.77 -2.65
N ALA A 76 -22.22 -2.39 -1.88
CA ALA A 76 -21.89 -3.10 -0.63
C ALA A 76 -20.97 -2.26 0.27
N ASP A 77 -19.78 -2.77 0.64
CA ASP A 77 -18.84 -2.11 1.54
C ASP A 77 -17.73 -1.35 0.81
N MET A 78 -17.84 -1.18 -0.51
CA MET A 78 -16.89 -0.39 -1.29
C MET A 78 -16.91 1.06 -0.84
N LEU A 79 -15.73 1.58 -0.53
CA LEU A 79 -15.55 2.98 -0.15
C LEU A 79 -15.05 3.80 -1.36
N PRO A 80 -15.45 5.08 -1.45
CA PRO A 80 -14.89 5.99 -2.42
C PRO A 80 -13.46 6.36 -2.00
N VAL A 81 -12.46 5.75 -2.60
CA VAL A 81 -11.04 5.98 -2.30
C VAL A 81 -10.30 6.31 -3.57
N ALA A 82 -9.61 7.45 -3.60
CA ALA A 82 -8.68 7.78 -4.67
C ALA A 82 -7.42 6.92 -4.55
N ASN A 83 -7.10 6.18 -5.62
CA ASN A 83 -5.93 5.34 -5.70
C ASN A 83 -4.68 6.16 -6.06
N THR A 84 -3.98 6.63 -5.04
CA THR A 84 -2.83 7.54 -5.15
C THR A 84 -1.50 6.83 -5.35
N GLN A 85 -1.50 5.51 -5.51
CA GLN A 85 -0.25 4.76 -5.65
C GLN A 85 0.62 5.25 -6.83
N LEU A 86 1.93 5.20 -6.61
CA LEU A 86 2.96 5.35 -7.63
C LEU A 86 3.73 4.02 -7.77
N GLY A 87 2.99 2.94 -8.05
CA GLY A 87 3.47 1.57 -8.00
C GLY A 87 3.60 1.03 -6.57
N PRO A 88 3.84 -0.28 -6.40
CA PRO A 88 4.26 -0.83 -5.12
C PRO A 88 5.68 -0.34 -4.79
N GLY A 89 5.96 -0.07 -3.51
CA GLY A 89 7.31 0.30 -3.07
C GLY A 89 7.62 1.80 -3.12
N SER A 90 6.64 2.66 -2.87
CA SER A 90 6.85 4.11 -2.80
C SER A 90 8.00 4.51 -1.88
N LEU A 91 8.25 3.77 -0.78
CA LEU A 91 9.35 4.07 0.15
C LEU A 91 10.72 3.90 -0.53
N ALA A 92 10.90 2.87 -1.36
CA ALA A 92 12.15 2.70 -2.10
C ALA A 92 12.40 3.88 -3.06
N ALA A 93 11.37 4.36 -3.74
CA ALA A 93 11.51 5.54 -4.61
C ALA A 93 11.83 6.82 -3.81
N ILE A 94 11.25 6.99 -2.63
CA ILE A 94 11.54 8.10 -1.72
C ILE A 94 13.00 8.06 -1.23
N LEU A 95 13.55 6.86 -1.08
CA LEU A 95 14.93 6.62 -0.66
C LEU A 95 15.96 6.64 -1.81
N GLY A 96 15.53 6.88 -3.04
CA GLY A 96 16.44 7.06 -4.19
C GLY A 96 16.26 6.06 -5.33
N GLY A 97 15.35 5.11 -5.21
CA GLY A 97 15.00 4.22 -6.31
C GLY A 97 14.47 4.98 -7.54
N VAL A 98 14.77 4.48 -8.72
CA VAL A 98 14.43 5.13 -10.00
C VAL A 98 13.07 4.68 -10.48
N PHE A 99 12.15 5.62 -10.67
CA PHE A 99 10.84 5.36 -11.27
C PHE A 99 10.94 5.09 -12.78
N GLU A 100 10.26 4.04 -13.20
CA GLU A 100 9.95 3.79 -14.61
C GLU A 100 8.44 3.58 -14.78
N GLY A 101 7.78 4.52 -15.47
CA GLY A 101 6.35 4.44 -15.76
C GLY A 101 6.06 3.51 -16.93
N GLY A 102 5.27 2.48 -16.71
CA GLY A 102 4.66 1.64 -17.74
C GLY A 102 3.23 2.07 -18.08
N GLU A 103 2.57 1.32 -18.97
CA GLU A 103 1.16 1.59 -19.33
C GLU A 103 0.22 1.39 -18.14
N ASP A 104 0.40 0.32 -17.37
CA ASP A 104 -0.53 -0.09 -16.32
C ASP A 104 0.02 0.08 -14.90
N THR A 105 1.34 0.22 -14.75
CA THR A 105 2.00 0.31 -13.43
C THR A 105 3.30 1.10 -13.52
N ILE A 106 3.92 1.32 -12.38
CA ILE A 106 5.25 1.92 -12.23
C ILE A 106 6.18 0.85 -11.66
N TRP A 107 7.37 0.78 -12.22
CA TRP A 107 8.46 -0.02 -11.68
C TRP A 107 9.44 0.86 -10.95
N ILE A 108 10.11 0.30 -9.96
CA ILE A 108 11.18 0.97 -9.22
C ILE A 108 12.44 0.14 -9.41
N HIS A 109 13.45 0.77 -9.97
CA HIS A 109 14.73 0.14 -10.28
C HIS A 109 15.83 0.67 -9.35
N PRO A 110 16.88 -0.14 -9.11
CA PRO A 110 18.06 0.31 -8.41
C PRO A 110 18.67 1.56 -9.05
N ASP A 111 19.08 2.53 -8.23
CA ASP A 111 19.96 3.59 -8.69
C ASP A 111 21.38 3.00 -8.88
N PRO A 112 21.98 3.09 -10.08
CA PRO A 112 23.35 2.63 -10.30
C PRO A 112 24.41 3.29 -9.40
N ASN A 113 24.06 4.43 -8.79
CA ASN A 113 24.93 5.15 -7.86
C ASN A 113 24.60 4.87 -6.39
N PHE A 114 23.69 3.94 -6.10
CA PHE A 114 23.38 3.58 -4.72
C PHE A 114 24.62 3.03 -4.01
N ASN A 115 24.96 3.62 -2.88
CA ASN A 115 26.21 3.36 -2.15
C ASN A 115 26.00 2.58 -0.84
N ASP A 116 24.88 1.85 -0.74
CA ASP A 116 24.44 1.11 0.46
C ASP A 116 24.10 1.97 1.70
N GLU A 117 24.07 3.29 1.57
CA GLU A 117 23.63 4.18 2.65
C GLU A 117 22.12 4.44 2.58
N ILE A 118 21.42 4.14 3.66
CA ILE A 118 19.98 4.41 3.79
C ILE A 118 19.79 5.77 4.43
N VAL A 119 19.51 6.78 3.61
CA VAL A 119 19.35 8.17 4.06
C VAL A 119 18.04 8.76 3.55
N PHE A 120 17.23 9.30 4.47
CA PHE A 120 16.05 10.07 4.10
C PHE A 120 16.42 11.51 3.77
N ASN A 121 16.19 11.92 2.54
CA ASN A 121 16.35 13.31 2.10
C ASN A 121 14.96 13.98 1.97
N PRO A 122 14.60 14.96 2.83
CA PRO A 122 13.31 15.65 2.79
C PRO A 122 13.10 16.51 1.53
N GLU A 123 14.18 16.80 0.79
CA GLU A 123 14.13 17.53 -0.48
C GLU A 123 14.19 16.60 -1.71
N HIS A 124 14.14 15.28 -1.51
CA HIS A 124 14.18 14.33 -2.61
C HIS A 124 12.95 14.54 -3.53
N PRO A 125 13.12 14.63 -4.86
CA PRO A 125 12.02 14.90 -5.79
C PRO A 125 10.84 13.92 -5.65
N ASN A 126 11.12 12.62 -5.46
CA ASN A 126 10.08 11.61 -5.31
C ASN A 126 9.30 11.79 -3.99
N TRP A 127 9.95 12.24 -2.92
CA TRP A 127 9.25 12.57 -1.67
C TRP A 127 8.33 13.77 -1.84
N LEU A 128 8.81 14.82 -2.48
CA LEU A 128 8.00 16.01 -2.77
C LEU A 128 6.83 15.68 -3.68
N LEU A 129 7.04 14.85 -4.72
CA LEU A 129 6.00 14.36 -5.62
C LEU A 129 4.86 13.65 -4.86
N HIS A 130 5.19 12.72 -3.94
CA HIS A 130 4.17 12.04 -3.13
C HIS A 130 3.32 13.04 -2.34
N LYS A 131 3.96 13.98 -1.65
CA LYS A 131 3.25 15.00 -0.88
C LYS A 131 2.37 15.90 -1.75
N GLU A 132 2.86 16.33 -2.90
CA GLU A 132 2.12 17.18 -3.84
C GLU A 132 0.91 16.42 -4.42
N LEU A 133 1.08 15.16 -4.80
CA LEU A 133 -0.02 14.33 -5.29
C LEU A 133 -1.12 14.19 -4.23
N LEU A 134 -0.76 13.82 -3.00
CA LEU A 134 -1.74 13.66 -1.94
C LEU A 134 -2.47 14.97 -1.61
N LYS A 135 -1.76 16.10 -1.57
CA LYS A 135 -2.37 17.43 -1.36
C LYS A 135 -3.32 17.81 -2.49
N ALA A 136 -2.93 17.56 -3.74
CA ALA A 136 -3.78 17.82 -4.90
C ALA A 136 -5.05 16.97 -4.87
N CYS A 137 -4.93 15.67 -4.59
CA CYS A 137 -6.06 14.77 -4.41
C CYS A 137 -6.96 15.20 -3.25
N LYS A 138 -6.38 15.63 -2.11
CA LYS A 138 -7.14 16.09 -0.95
C LYS A 138 -7.96 17.34 -1.24
N ALA A 139 -7.39 18.27 -2.00
CA ALA A 139 -8.09 19.49 -2.45
C ALA A 139 -9.27 19.15 -3.37
N LYS A 140 -9.10 18.20 -4.30
CA LYS A 140 -10.18 17.74 -5.20
C LYS A 140 -11.26 16.97 -4.45
N ALA A 141 -10.88 16.08 -3.54
CA ALA A 141 -11.81 15.25 -2.77
C ALA A 141 -12.84 16.09 -2.01
N ASN A 142 -12.45 17.20 -1.42
CA ASN A 142 -13.33 18.13 -0.71
C ASN A 142 -14.33 17.45 0.22
N GLY A 143 -13.91 16.34 0.87
CA GLY A 143 -14.72 15.53 1.77
C GLY A 143 -15.75 14.60 1.10
N ASN A 144 -15.74 14.44 -0.21
CA ASN A 144 -16.65 13.54 -0.92
C ASN A 144 -16.14 12.09 -0.96
N TYR A 145 -14.83 11.90 -0.93
CA TYR A 145 -14.16 10.60 -0.93
C TYR A 145 -12.85 10.68 -0.14
N PHE A 146 -12.29 9.52 0.19
CA PHE A 146 -11.00 9.41 0.87
C PHE A 146 -9.84 9.50 -0.13
N VAL A 147 -8.75 10.09 0.31
CA VAL A 147 -7.46 9.97 -0.39
C VAL A 147 -6.73 8.79 0.23
N GLY A 148 -6.44 7.77 -0.57
CA GLY A 148 -5.80 6.57 -0.05
C GLY A 148 -4.33 6.79 0.29
N MET A 149 -3.84 6.14 1.35
CA MET A 149 -2.40 6.03 1.63
C MET A 149 -1.73 5.27 0.48
N PRO A 150 -0.66 5.78 -0.12
CA PRO A 150 0.09 5.03 -1.12
C PRO A 150 0.75 3.78 -0.52
N ASP A 151 1.05 2.82 -1.36
CA ASP A 151 1.73 1.59 -0.95
C ASP A 151 3.21 1.85 -0.73
N LEU A 152 3.62 1.92 0.53
CA LEU A 152 5.00 2.21 0.88
C LEU A 152 5.92 1.00 0.66
N MET A 153 5.41 -0.20 0.94
CA MET A 153 6.21 -1.40 1.18
C MET A 153 7.28 -1.16 2.26
N GLU A 154 7.96 -2.19 2.67
CA GLU A 154 8.95 -2.07 3.73
C GLU A 154 10.11 -3.04 3.58
N GLY A 155 11.12 -2.82 4.39
CA GLY A 155 12.18 -3.75 4.71
C GLY A 155 12.93 -4.29 3.50
N LEU A 156 12.92 -5.62 3.35
CA LEU A 156 13.68 -6.31 2.31
C LEU A 156 13.24 -5.94 0.89
N ASP A 157 11.95 -5.66 0.67
CA ASP A 157 11.45 -5.26 -0.64
C ASP A 157 11.98 -3.87 -1.02
N VAL A 158 12.11 -2.96 -0.04
CA VAL A 158 12.75 -1.66 -0.26
C VAL A 158 14.21 -1.83 -0.64
N LEU A 159 14.95 -2.67 0.08
CA LEU A 159 16.36 -2.96 -0.26
C LEU A 159 16.49 -3.62 -1.63
N ALA A 160 15.60 -4.55 -1.96
CA ALA A 160 15.60 -5.18 -3.28
C ALA A 160 15.37 -4.17 -4.41
N ALA A 161 14.49 -3.20 -4.19
CA ALA A 161 14.26 -2.12 -5.15
C ALA A 161 15.43 -1.12 -5.24
N LEU A 162 16.21 -0.93 -4.16
CA LEU A 162 17.35 -0.01 -4.14
C LEU A 162 18.64 -0.61 -4.67
N LYS A 163 18.94 -1.88 -4.37
CA LYS A 163 20.23 -2.51 -4.73
C LYS A 163 20.14 -3.83 -5.53
N GLY A 164 18.94 -4.27 -5.79
CA GLY A 164 18.67 -5.51 -6.53
C GLY A 164 18.44 -6.73 -5.63
N THR A 165 17.53 -7.59 -6.05
CA THR A 165 17.12 -8.80 -5.33
C THR A 165 18.30 -9.73 -5.02
N ASP A 166 19.18 -9.99 -6.02
CA ASP A 166 20.31 -10.90 -5.85
C ASP A 166 21.27 -10.42 -4.77
N MET A 167 21.50 -9.10 -4.68
CA MET A 167 22.36 -8.51 -3.66
C MET A 167 21.78 -8.66 -2.27
N VAL A 168 20.47 -8.43 -2.11
CA VAL A 168 19.79 -8.61 -0.82
C VAL A 168 19.85 -10.07 -0.37
N LEU A 169 19.62 -11.02 -1.28
CA LEU A 169 19.72 -12.45 -0.96
C LEU A 169 21.14 -12.87 -0.58
N LEU A 170 22.17 -12.32 -1.21
CA LEU A 170 23.56 -12.55 -0.79
C LEU A 170 23.85 -11.96 0.59
N ASP A 171 23.31 -10.81 0.90
CA ASP A 171 23.54 -10.13 2.18
C ASP A 171 22.94 -10.88 3.37
N THR A 172 21.87 -11.64 3.18
CA THR A 172 21.34 -12.51 4.27
C THR A 172 22.39 -13.49 4.78
N VAL A 173 23.33 -13.90 3.92
CA VAL A 173 24.38 -14.89 4.25
C VAL A 173 25.71 -14.20 4.53
N MET A 174 26.10 -13.23 3.71
CA MET A 174 27.45 -12.67 3.69
C MET A 174 27.62 -11.45 4.58
N GLN A 175 26.58 -10.65 4.77
CA GLN A 175 26.60 -9.37 5.47
C GLN A 175 25.39 -9.17 6.39
N SER A 176 24.99 -10.21 7.09
CA SER A 176 23.75 -10.23 7.87
C SER A 176 23.62 -9.12 8.91
N GLU A 177 24.71 -8.68 9.53
CA GLU A 177 24.71 -7.56 10.50
C GLU A 177 24.47 -6.21 9.82
N VAL A 178 25.04 -6.01 8.64
CA VAL A 178 24.82 -4.79 7.83
C VAL A 178 23.36 -4.76 7.34
N LEU A 179 22.85 -5.91 6.90
CA LEU A 179 21.47 -6.04 6.47
C LEU A 179 20.49 -5.69 7.61
N GLU A 180 20.71 -6.20 8.83
CA GLU A 180 19.88 -5.86 9.99
C GLU A 180 19.91 -4.33 10.30
N GLN A 181 21.06 -3.70 10.19
CA GLN A 181 21.19 -2.26 10.38
C GLN A 181 20.42 -1.47 9.31
N GLN A 182 20.52 -1.89 8.04
CA GLN A 182 19.78 -1.26 6.95
C GLN A 182 18.25 -1.45 7.12
N MET A 183 17.82 -2.63 7.55
CA MET A 183 16.41 -2.90 7.87
C MET A 183 15.89 -1.99 8.98
N GLN A 184 16.66 -1.79 10.05
CA GLN A 184 16.26 -0.88 11.12
C GLN A 184 16.17 0.58 10.63
N GLN A 185 17.14 1.03 9.83
CA GLN A 185 17.12 2.38 9.26
C GLN A 185 15.89 2.60 8.36
N ILE A 186 15.54 1.62 7.51
CA ILE A 186 14.35 1.67 6.67
C ILE A 186 13.10 1.74 7.52
N ASN A 187 13.01 0.91 8.57
CA ASN A 187 11.86 0.88 9.45
C ASN A 187 11.65 2.20 10.22
N ASP A 188 12.74 2.83 10.69
CA ASP A 188 12.67 4.14 11.32
C ASP A 188 12.20 5.24 10.35
N ILE A 189 12.67 5.19 9.10
CA ILE A 189 12.24 6.12 8.06
C ILE A 189 10.79 5.83 7.64
N TYR A 190 10.37 4.57 7.59
CA TYR A 190 9.00 4.17 7.29
C TYR A 190 8.00 4.89 8.20
N PHE A 191 8.20 4.87 9.52
CA PHE A 191 7.30 5.57 10.45
C PHE A 191 7.27 7.07 10.20
N LYS A 192 8.41 7.69 9.95
CA LYS A 192 8.48 9.12 9.64
C LYS A 192 7.70 9.46 8.37
N VAL A 193 7.92 8.70 7.30
CA VAL A 193 7.24 8.89 6.02
C VAL A 193 5.74 8.63 6.17
N PHE A 194 5.38 7.54 6.84
CA PHE A 194 3.98 7.17 7.08
C PHE A 194 3.24 8.29 7.84
N ASP A 195 3.81 8.79 8.92
CA ASP A 195 3.18 9.83 9.75
C ASP A 195 2.97 11.15 8.98
N GLU A 196 3.96 11.58 8.19
CA GLU A 196 3.82 12.79 7.36
C GLU A 196 2.75 12.64 6.27
N LEU A 197 2.65 11.46 5.63
CA LEU A 197 1.62 11.19 4.62
C LEU A 197 0.24 11.04 5.25
N TYR A 198 0.14 10.36 6.41
CA TYR A 198 -1.07 10.23 7.17
C TYR A 198 -1.65 11.62 7.54
N ASP A 199 -0.83 12.53 8.01
CA ASP A 199 -1.26 13.90 8.33
C ASP A 199 -1.83 14.68 7.14
N ILE A 200 -1.41 14.35 5.91
CA ILE A 200 -1.98 14.95 4.71
C ILE A 200 -3.35 14.37 4.38
N ILE A 201 -3.51 13.04 4.48
CA ILE A 201 -4.70 12.34 3.95
C ILE A 201 -5.83 12.19 4.97
N ARG A 202 -5.53 12.10 6.25
CA ARG A 202 -6.50 11.77 7.31
C ARG A 202 -7.73 12.67 7.31
N GLU A 203 -8.87 12.09 7.73
CA GLU A 203 -10.12 12.79 8.01
C GLU A 203 -10.45 12.63 9.50
N GLY A 204 -10.10 13.63 10.32
CA GLY A 204 -10.03 13.40 11.76
C GLY A 204 -8.88 12.45 12.09
N ASP A 205 -9.18 11.31 12.69
CA ASP A 205 -8.20 10.26 12.97
C ASP A 205 -8.31 9.07 11.98
N GLU A 206 -9.33 9.06 11.13
CA GLU A 206 -9.57 7.97 10.19
C GLU A 206 -8.80 8.13 8.89
N MET A 207 -8.49 7.01 8.23
CA MET A 207 -7.85 6.98 6.94
C MET A 207 -8.31 5.82 6.05
N ALA A 208 -7.93 5.87 4.78
CA ALA A 208 -8.08 4.76 3.85
C ALA A 208 -6.74 4.40 3.20
N PHE A 209 -6.60 3.15 2.79
CA PHE A 209 -5.48 2.65 2.01
C PHE A 209 -5.89 2.53 0.53
N CYS A 210 -5.01 2.95 -0.38
CA CYS A 210 -5.37 3.13 -1.78
C CYS A 210 -5.65 1.81 -2.52
N TYR A 211 -4.92 0.75 -2.20
CA TYR A 211 -4.89 -0.45 -3.03
C TYR A 211 -6.12 -1.35 -2.86
N PHE A 212 -6.56 -1.59 -1.62
CA PHE A 212 -7.74 -2.41 -1.32
C PHE A 212 -9.00 -1.56 -1.06
N SER A 213 -8.93 -0.25 -1.23
CA SER A 213 -9.97 0.69 -0.81
C SER A 213 -10.45 0.41 0.63
N SER A 214 -9.55 -0.10 1.48
CA SER A 214 -9.81 -0.41 2.87
C SER A 214 -9.74 0.84 3.74
N TRP A 215 -10.38 0.79 4.89
CA TRP A 215 -10.51 1.92 5.80
C TRP A 215 -10.34 1.48 7.25
N ALA A 216 -9.83 2.39 8.08
CA ALA A 216 -9.77 2.21 9.53
C ALA A 216 -10.08 3.53 10.26
N PRO A 217 -10.60 3.45 11.52
CA PRO A 217 -10.88 4.63 12.34
C PRO A 217 -9.62 5.25 12.98
N GLY A 218 -8.45 4.77 12.64
CA GLY A 218 -7.14 5.21 13.09
C GLY A 218 -6.08 4.98 12.01
N LYS A 219 -4.81 5.01 12.38
CA LYS A 219 -3.70 4.68 11.48
C LYS A 219 -3.80 3.24 10.98
N MET A 220 -3.73 3.06 9.67
CA MET A 220 -3.80 1.74 9.03
C MET A 220 -2.65 1.55 8.06
N SER A 221 -2.02 0.38 8.07
CA SER A 221 -1.03 0.00 7.06
C SER A 221 -1.28 -1.39 6.49
N LYS A 222 -0.98 -1.51 5.18
CA LYS A 222 -0.80 -2.77 4.51
C LYS A 222 0.69 -3.12 4.56
N LEU A 223 1.02 -4.25 5.13
CA LEU A 223 2.37 -4.78 5.30
C LEU A 223 2.59 -5.93 4.32
N GLN A 224 3.82 -6.14 3.84
CA GLN A 224 4.18 -7.28 2.99
C GLN A 224 5.69 -7.49 2.96
N SER A 225 6.13 -8.63 2.42
CA SER A 225 7.51 -8.88 2.02
C SER A 225 7.54 -9.91 0.90
N ASP A 226 7.57 -9.45 -0.35
CA ASP A 226 7.47 -10.31 -1.54
C ASP A 226 8.75 -11.10 -1.77
N ILE A 227 9.91 -10.47 -1.54
CA ILE A 227 11.22 -11.15 -1.62
C ILE A 227 11.35 -12.30 -0.61
N SER A 228 10.53 -12.29 0.44
CA SER A 228 10.56 -13.33 1.47
C SER A 228 10.27 -14.73 0.92
N THR A 229 9.60 -14.84 -0.23
CA THR A 229 9.40 -16.12 -0.94
C THR A 229 10.69 -16.85 -1.26
N MET A 230 11.82 -16.13 -1.29
CA MET A 230 13.15 -16.63 -1.67
C MET A 230 14.09 -16.86 -0.48
N ILE A 231 13.65 -16.63 0.75
CA ILE A 231 14.45 -16.82 1.97
C ILE A 231 13.87 -17.92 2.86
N SER A 232 14.70 -18.43 3.77
CA SER A 232 14.27 -19.45 4.72
C SER A 232 13.32 -18.89 5.80
N GLN A 233 12.63 -19.78 6.52
CA GLN A 233 11.81 -19.37 7.68
C GLN A 233 12.66 -18.75 8.80
N ASP A 234 13.91 -19.19 8.97
CA ASP A 234 14.82 -18.64 9.98
C ASP A 234 15.27 -17.24 9.59
N ASP A 235 15.59 -17.01 8.31
CA ASP A 235 15.91 -15.69 7.80
C ASP A 235 14.71 -14.73 7.88
N TYR A 236 13.50 -15.22 7.60
CA TYR A 236 12.28 -14.43 7.77
C TYR A 236 12.11 -13.98 9.23
N ARG A 237 12.28 -14.88 10.20
CA ARG A 237 12.21 -14.54 11.63
C ARG A 237 13.32 -13.58 12.07
N ARG A 238 14.43 -13.58 11.38
CA ARG A 238 15.57 -12.69 11.67
C ARG A 238 15.42 -11.33 11.01
N PHE A 239 15.12 -11.29 9.71
CA PHE A 239 15.22 -10.07 8.91
C PHE A 239 13.87 -9.41 8.59
N VAL A 240 12.74 -10.08 8.76
CA VAL A 240 11.42 -9.54 8.39
C VAL A 240 10.49 -9.44 9.60
N GLN A 241 10.25 -10.53 10.30
CA GLN A 241 9.27 -10.61 11.39
C GLN A 241 9.46 -9.54 12.48
N PRO A 242 10.67 -9.20 12.96
CA PRO A 242 10.85 -8.17 13.99
C PRO A 242 10.34 -6.80 13.58
N PHE A 243 10.55 -6.43 12.32
CA PHE A 243 10.15 -5.12 11.77
C PHE A 243 8.64 -5.07 11.51
N ILE A 244 8.06 -6.15 10.97
CA ILE A 244 6.59 -6.28 10.85
C ILE A 244 5.93 -6.18 12.24
N ARG A 245 6.47 -6.85 13.25
CA ARG A 245 5.97 -6.75 14.64
C ARG A 245 6.03 -5.33 15.17
N GLU A 246 7.14 -4.63 14.96
CA GLU A 246 7.27 -3.24 15.39
C GLU A 246 6.24 -2.33 14.69
N GLN A 247 5.98 -2.55 13.41
CA GLN A 247 4.95 -1.83 12.67
C GLN A 247 3.55 -2.13 13.22
N CYS A 248 3.25 -3.39 13.53
CA CYS A 248 1.99 -3.77 14.16
C CYS A 248 1.81 -3.16 15.57
N GLN A 249 2.89 -2.92 16.30
CA GLN A 249 2.85 -2.28 17.63
C GLN A 249 2.62 -0.76 17.59
N LYS A 250 3.03 -0.11 16.50
CA LYS A 250 2.99 1.35 16.36
C LYS A 250 1.84 1.87 15.51
N ILE A 251 1.19 1.00 14.74
CA ILE A 251 0.07 1.32 13.85
C ILE A 251 -1.18 0.63 14.37
N ASP A 252 -2.28 1.36 14.46
CA ASP A 252 -3.50 0.90 15.14
C ASP A 252 -4.16 -0.30 14.44
N TYR A 253 -4.07 -0.36 13.10
CA TYR A 253 -4.69 -1.40 12.26
C TYR A 253 -3.74 -1.86 11.19
N THR A 254 -3.42 -3.13 11.19
CA THR A 254 -2.45 -3.71 10.23
C THR A 254 -3.04 -4.89 9.48
N LEU A 255 -2.79 -4.91 8.18
CA LEU A 255 -3.19 -5.97 7.26
C LEU A 255 -1.93 -6.47 6.53
N TYR A 256 -1.53 -7.72 6.75
CA TYR A 256 -0.41 -8.29 6.01
C TYR A 256 -0.89 -8.87 4.68
N HIS A 257 -0.32 -8.41 3.58
CA HIS A 257 -0.52 -8.95 2.23
C HIS A 257 0.37 -10.18 2.04
N LEU A 258 -0.24 -11.36 2.08
CA LEU A 258 0.43 -12.63 1.83
C LEU A 258 0.22 -13.00 0.35
N ASP A 259 1.23 -12.77 -0.48
CA ASP A 259 1.15 -12.98 -1.93
C ASP A 259 1.84 -14.27 -2.36
N GLY A 260 1.04 -15.10 -3.02
CA GLY A 260 1.49 -16.34 -3.63
C GLY A 260 1.72 -17.51 -2.68
N VAL A 261 1.57 -18.70 -3.23
CA VAL A 261 1.79 -19.96 -2.47
C VAL A 261 3.22 -20.09 -1.98
N GLY A 262 4.17 -19.42 -2.63
CA GLY A 262 5.57 -19.40 -2.20
C GLY A 262 5.80 -18.73 -0.85
N ALA A 263 4.93 -17.77 -0.45
CA ALA A 263 5.03 -17.08 0.83
C ALA A 263 4.35 -17.85 2.00
N MET A 264 3.55 -18.87 1.71
CA MET A 264 2.77 -19.59 2.74
C MET A 264 3.63 -20.23 3.84
N HIS A 265 4.88 -20.59 3.54
CA HIS A 265 5.76 -21.19 4.53
C HIS A 265 6.15 -20.21 5.66
N HIS A 266 5.91 -18.91 5.50
CA HIS A 266 6.09 -17.89 6.53
C HIS A 266 4.84 -17.64 7.38
N LEU A 267 3.68 -18.21 7.00
CA LEU A 267 2.45 -18.02 7.76
C LEU A 267 2.58 -18.35 9.27
N PRO A 268 3.28 -19.43 9.70
CA PRO A 268 3.49 -19.65 11.13
C PRO A 268 4.19 -18.47 11.83
N ALA A 269 5.19 -17.86 11.20
CA ALA A 269 5.90 -16.70 11.76
C ALA A 269 5.01 -15.46 11.82
N LEU A 270 4.13 -15.26 10.83
CA LEU A 270 3.14 -14.17 10.85
C LEU A 270 2.13 -14.34 11.99
N LEU A 271 1.64 -15.56 12.22
CA LEU A 271 0.69 -15.87 13.29
C LEU A 271 1.30 -15.77 14.70
N GLU A 272 2.62 -15.70 14.85
CA GLU A 272 3.32 -15.40 16.09
C GLU A 272 3.29 -13.89 16.45
N ILE A 273 2.80 -13.03 15.56
CA ILE A 273 2.68 -11.59 15.79
C ILE A 273 1.26 -11.31 16.32
N GLU A 274 1.13 -11.22 17.65
CA GLU A 274 -0.17 -11.07 18.32
C GLU A 274 -0.87 -9.76 17.94
N GLU A 275 -0.11 -8.71 17.60
CA GLU A 275 -0.62 -7.39 17.23
C GLU A 275 -1.08 -7.30 15.76
N LEU A 276 -0.80 -8.29 14.91
CA LEU A 276 -1.26 -8.31 13.52
C LEU A 276 -2.78 -8.52 13.47
N ASN A 277 -3.51 -7.57 12.91
CA ASN A 277 -4.97 -7.60 12.94
C ASN A 277 -5.60 -8.46 11.84
N ALA A 278 -4.99 -8.52 10.65
CA ALA A 278 -5.54 -9.25 9.52
C ALA A 278 -4.48 -9.73 8.53
N ILE A 279 -4.81 -10.78 7.78
CA ILE A 279 -4.01 -11.27 6.64
C ILE A 279 -4.90 -11.21 5.40
N GLN A 280 -4.41 -10.58 4.35
CA GLN A 280 -5.02 -10.61 3.03
C GLN A 280 -4.27 -11.66 2.19
N TRP A 281 -5.00 -12.66 1.73
CA TRP A 281 -4.46 -13.75 0.93
C TRP A 281 -4.67 -13.54 -0.56
N THR A 282 -3.59 -13.62 -1.33
CA THR A 282 -3.60 -13.66 -2.79
C THR A 282 -2.91 -14.94 -3.25
N PRO A 283 -3.61 -15.86 -3.94
CA PRO A 283 -3.01 -17.14 -4.35
C PRO A 283 -1.85 -17.04 -5.35
N GLY A 284 -1.79 -15.94 -6.12
CA GLY A 284 -0.78 -15.74 -7.16
C GLY A 284 -1.18 -16.28 -8.53
N VAL A 285 -0.32 -16.04 -9.51
CA VAL A 285 -0.56 -16.39 -10.92
C VAL A 285 -0.57 -17.91 -11.10
N GLY A 286 -1.57 -18.40 -11.84
CA GLY A 286 -1.72 -19.83 -12.13
C GLY A 286 -2.47 -20.63 -11.06
N GLU A 287 -2.78 -20.02 -9.92
CA GLU A 287 -3.54 -20.63 -8.85
C GLU A 287 -5.06 -20.31 -8.93
N PRO A 288 -5.94 -21.16 -8.40
CA PRO A 288 -7.35 -20.80 -8.25
C PRO A 288 -7.52 -19.56 -7.36
N GLN A 289 -8.50 -18.71 -7.70
CA GLN A 289 -8.81 -17.52 -6.93
C GLN A 289 -9.08 -17.81 -5.44
N GLY A 290 -8.90 -16.81 -4.57
CA GLY A 290 -9.02 -16.95 -3.11
C GLY A 290 -10.34 -17.54 -2.60
N GLY A 291 -11.46 -17.40 -3.33
CA GLY A 291 -12.74 -18.03 -2.98
C GLY A 291 -12.84 -19.53 -3.31
N SER A 292 -11.80 -20.15 -3.89
CA SER A 292 -11.82 -21.58 -4.22
C SER A 292 -11.81 -22.46 -2.98
N PRO A 293 -12.53 -23.61 -3.02
CA PRO A 293 -12.46 -24.62 -1.94
C PRO A 293 -11.06 -25.11 -1.60
N LYS A 294 -10.09 -24.99 -2.52
CA LYS A 294 -8.69 -25.29 -2.28
C LYS A 294 -8.13 -24.59 -1.02
N TRP A 295 -8.63 -23.38 -0.74
CA TRP A 295 -8.10 -22.51 0.33
C TRP A 295 -8.89 -22.58 1.64
N TYR A 296 -9.99 -23.37 1.72
CA TYR A 296 -10.84 -23.38 2.91
C TYR A 296 -10.10 -23.86 4.18
N ASP A 297 -9.10 -24.71 4.04
CA ASP A 297 -8.29 -25.16 5.19
C ASP A 297 -7.31 -24.09 5.66
N LEU A 298 -6.88 -23.21 4.75
CA LEU A 298 -6.05 -22.05 5.10
C LEU A 298 -6.83 -21.03 5.96
N TYR A 299 -8.14 -20.92 5.76
CA TYR A 299 -8.98 -19.94 6.46
C TYR A 299 -9.51 -20.39 7.81
N LYS A 300 -9.21 -21.61 8.23
CA LYS A 300 -9.61 -22.20 9.52
C LYS A 300 -8.55 -21.97 10.60
#